data_765426167a447899ddb4a19a2207f7ba
#
_entry.id   765426167a447899ddb4a19a2207f7ba
#
_cell.length_a   1.000
_cell.length_b   1.000
_cell.length_c   1.000
_cell.angle_alpha   90.00
_cell.angle_beta   90.00
_cell.angle_gamma   90.00
#
_symmetry.space_group_name_H-M   'P 1'
#
loop_
_entity.id
_entity.type
_entity.pdbx_description
1 polymer ?
#
loop_
_entity_poly.entity_id
_entity_poly.type
_entity_poly.pdbx_seq_one_letter_code
_entity_poly.pdbx_strand_id
1 'polypeptide(L)'
;LSPLKKTTYFLLGNHDYVNVSKPDLLHTTFGMPAKYYAFTKGKWRFVFLNTNALSEYATTPNSADQREWKTLVDTLLASGRKNTQPWNGGVDRKQLVWLQNELAQARKNKEHVIVLTHHPLLPENGYETLNNRAVLDILYQFPEVKLVLSGHNHKGNYVMANNIPFVTMEGMIETATSNAYGLLELYPKEIKIKGQGRLSSRVFKLSSK
;
A
#
# COMPACT_ATOMS: atom_id res chain seq x y z
N LEU A 1 -21.44 -4.83 -1.51
CA LEU A 1 -20.99 -3.71 -2.38
C LEU A 1 -21.75 -3.63 -3.72
N SER A 2 -22.78 -4.44 -3.87
CA SER A 2 -23.68 -4.49 -5.04
C SER A 2 -24.33 -3.14 -5.43
N PRO A 3 -24.54 -2.13 -4.53
CA PRO A 3 -25.17 -0.88 -4.95
C PRO A 3 -24.20 0.08 -5.67
N LEU A 4 -22.90 -0.14 -5.62
CA LEU A 4 -21.94 0.71 -6.31
C LEU A 4 -21.88 0.32 -7.79
N LYS A 5 -22.66 0.98 -8.63
CA LYS A 5 -22.62 0.84 -10.11
C LYS A 5 -21.31 1.37 -10.72
N LYS A 6 -20.20 1.34 -9.98
CA LYS A 6 -18.87 1.85 -10.38
C LYS A 6 -17.85 0.75 -10.23
N THR A 7 -16.83 0.75 -11.07
CA THR A 7 -15.68 -0.15 -10.92
C THR A 7 -15.05 0.06 -9.55
N THR A 8 -14.95 -1.02 -8.78
CA THR A 8 -14.39 -1.01 -7.43
C THR A 8 -13.06 -1.76 -7.44
N TYR A 9 -12.06 -1.18 -6.84
CA TYR A 9 -10.73 -1.77 -6.66
C TYR A 9 -10.48 -1.98 -5.18
N PHE A 10 -10.00 -3.16 -4.82
CA PHE A 10 -9.76 -3.55 -3.44
C PHE A 10 -8.27 -3.63 -3.13
N LEU A 11 -7.94 -3.34 -1.89
CA LEU A 11 -6.64 -3.57 -1.27
C LEU A 11 -6.90 -4.24 0.08
N LEU A 12 -6.35 -5.44 0.28
CA LEU A 12 -6.56 -6.19 1.51
C LEU A 12 -5.68 -5.67 2.64
N GLY A 13 -6.27 -5.58 3.83
CA GLY A 13 -5.59 -5.31 5.09
C GLY A 13 -5.46 -6.57 5.95
N ASN A 14 -4.73 -6.47 7.06
CA ASN A 14 -4.52 -7.57 7.99
C ASN A 14 -5.84 -8.11 8.59
N HIS A 15 -6.82 -7.24 8.84
CA HIS A 15 -8.12 -7.65 9.37
C HIS A 15 -8.98 -8.46 8.38
N ASP A 16 -8.73 -8.36 7.08
CA ASP A 16 -9.43 -9.18 6.08
C ASP A 16 -9.06 -10.66 6.15
N TYR A 17 -7.92 -10.98 6.80
CA TYR A 17 -7.43 -12.35 6.97
C TYR A 17 -7.93 -13.04 8.24
N VAL A 18 -8.71 -12.37 9.09
CA VAL A 18 -9.25 -12.96 10.32
C VAL A 18 -10.21 -14.10 10.00
N ASN A 19 -9.95 -15.29 10.58
CA ASN A 19 -10.75 -16.50 10.36
C ASN A 19 -10.85 -16.98 8.90
N VAL A 20 -9.87 -16.64 8.08
CA VAL A 20 -9.80 -17.08 6.68
C VAL A 20 -9.09 -18.44 6.58
N SER A 21 -9.80 -19.47 6.15
CA SER A 21 -9.24 -20.83 5.99
C SER A 21 -8.31 -20.98 4.78
N LYS A 22 -8.46 -20.13 3.77
CA LYS A 22 -7.68 -20.15 2.52
C LYS A 22 -7.18 -18.75 2.17
N PRO A 23 -6.17 -18.25 2.87
CA PRO A 23 -5.67 -16.87 2.67
C PRO A 23 -5.19 -16.63 1.23
N ASP A 24 -4.66 -17.64 0.57
CA ASP A 24 -4.22 -17.55 -0.82
C ASP A 24 -5.33 -17.23 -1.83
N LEU A 25 -6.58 -17.55 -1.50
CA LEU A 25 -7.75 -17.33 -2.37
C LEU A 25 -8.56 -16.09 -1.98
N LEU A 26 -8.17 -15.38 -0.93
CA LEU A 26 -8.96 -14.25 -0.43
C LEU A 26 -9.18 -13.17 -1.50
N HIS A 27 -8.18 -12.89 -2.31
CA HIS A 27 -8.28 -11.92 -3.41
C HIS A 27 -9.41 -12.24 -4.39
N THR A 28 -9.68 -13.54 -4.67
CA THR A 28 -10.78 -13.95 -5.57
C THR A 28 -12.13 -13.68 -4.96
N THR A 29 -12.28 -13.82 -3.63
CA THR A 29 -13.50 -13.53 -2.89
C THR A 29 -13.91 -12.06 -3.04
N PHE A 30 -12.94 -11.16 -3.12
CA PHE A 30 -13.16 -9.73 -3.35
C PHE A 30 -13.23 -9.36 -4.84
N GLY A 31 -13.12 -10.32 -5.76
CA GLY A 31 -13.13 -10.05 -7.20
C GLY A 31 -11.90 -9.25 -7.67
N MET A 32 -10.79 -9.34 -6.95
CA MET A 32 -9.53 -8.71 -7.35
C MET A 32 -8.89 -9.49 -8.50
N PRO A 33 -8.24 -8.83 -9.47
CA PRO A 33 -7.61 -9.52 -10.60
C PRO A 33 -6.42 -10.39 -10.19
N ALA A 34 -5.74 -10.02 -9.10
CA ALA A 34 -4.62 -10.75 -8.51
C ALA A 34 -4.40 -10.28 -7.06
N LYS A 35 -3.49 -10.94 -6.31
CA LYS A 35 -3.09 -10.54 -4.94
C LYS A 35 -2.48 -9.13 -4.90
N TYR A 36 -1.82 -8.74 -5.98
CA TYR A 36 -1.32 -7.39 -6.25
C TYR A 36 -1.49 -7.13 -7.75
N TYR A 37 -1.75 -5.90 -8.13
CA TYR A 37 -2.09 -5.56 -9.51
C TYR A 37 -1.88 -4.07 -9.79
N ALA A 38 -1.95 -3.72 -11.07
CA ALA A 38 -1.96 -2.33 -11.50
C ALA A 38 -3.02 -2.10 -12.57
N PHE A 39 -3.46 -0.87 -12.68
CA PHE A 39 -4.28 -0.42 -13.81
C PHE A 39 -3.93 1.03 -14.16
N THR A 40 -4.28 1.43 -15.38
CA THR A 40 -4.05 2.78 -15.87
C THR A 40 -5.37 3.49 -16.17
N LYS A 41 -5.45 4.76 -15.80
CA LYS A 41 -6.54 5.65 -16.19
C LYS A 41 -5.96 6.99 -16.67
N GLY A 42 -6.07 7.24 -17.96
CA GLY A 42 -5.42 8.39 -18.61
C GLY A 42 -3.90 8.33 -18.48
N LYS A 43 -3.29 9.33 -17.88
CA LYS A 43 -1.83 9.40 -17.62
C LYS A 43 -1.44 8.94 -16.23
N TRP A 44 -2.31 8.25 -15.51
CA TRP A 44 -2.09 7.80 -14.15
C TRP A 44 -2.12 6.28 -14.08
N ARG A 45 -1.05 5.70 -13.53
CA ARG A 45 -0.96 4.29 -13.17
C ARG A 45 -1.18 4.15 -11.68
N PHE A 46 -2.05 3.24 -11.30
CA PHE A 46 -2.34 2.87 -9.92
C PHE A 46 -1.73 1.50 -9.67
N VAL A 47 -0.84 1.41 -8.70
CA VAL A 47 -0.12 0.19 -8.33
C VAL A 47 -0.56 -0.24 -6.95
N PHE A 48 -1.20 -1.38 -6.85
CA PHE A 48 -1.70 -1.97 -5.59
C PHE A 48 -0.72 -3.04 -5.11
N LEU A 49 -0.03 -2.80 -4.00
CA LEU A 49 0.89 -3.74 -3.39
C LEU A 49 0.20 -4.55 -2.29
N ASN A 50 0.40 -5.85 -2.30
CA ASN A 50 0.01 -6.71 -1.20
C ASN A 50 1.11 -6.71 -0.12
N THR A 51 1.00 -5.82 0.84
CA THR A 51 1.91 -5.76 1.99
C THR A 51 1.60 -6.81 3.07
N ASN A 52 0.61 -7.69 2.84
CA ASN A 52 0.31 -8.84 3.69
C ASN A 52 1.01 -10.13 3.22
N ALA A 53 1.68 -10.12 2.06
CA ALA A 53 2.23 -11.34 1.44
C ALA A 53 3.17 -12.09 2.36
N LEU A 54 4.02 -11.38 3.09
CA LEU A 54 4.92 -11.93 4.11
C LEU A 54 4.39 -11.54 5.50
N SER A 55 3.46 -12.32 6.03
CA SER A 55 2.90 -12.12 7.37
C SER A 55 2.54 -13.45 8.03
N GLU A 56 2.39 -13.44 9.34
CA GLU A 56 1.95 -14.60 10.10
C GLU A 56 0.56 -15.09 9.67
N TYR A 57 -0.35 -14.14 9.42
CA TYR A 57 -1.77 -14.41 9.15
C TYR A 57 -2.09 -14.72 7.69
N ALA A 58 -1.23 -14.35 6.74
CA ALA A 58 -1.50 -14.55 5.31
C ALA A 58 -0.65 -15.65 4.66
N THR A 59 0.41 -16.12 5.32
CA THR A 59 1.25 -17.20 4.79
C THR A 59 0.70 -18.58 5.16
N THR A 60 0.70 -19.50 4.19
CA THR A 60 0.31 -20.90 4.44
C THR A 60 1.42 -21.60 5.22
N PRO A 61 1.08 -22.41 6.26
CA PRO A 61 2.07 -23.18 7.01
C PRO A 61 2.98 -24.02 6.12
N ASN A 62 4.28 -24.00 6.39
CA ASN A 62 5.34 -24.73 5.67
C ASN A 62 5.54 -24.29 4.20
N SER A 63 4.91 -23.21 3.75
CA SER A 63 5.13 -22.65 2.41
C SER A 63 6.49 -21.95 2.29
N ALA A 64 6.89 -21.66 1.03
CA ALA A 64 8.06 -20.84 0.76
C ALA A 64 7.89 -19.41 1.32
N ASP A 65 6.70 -18.83 1.18
CA ASP A 65 6.37 -17.48 1.65
C ASP A 65 6.45 -17.40 3.20
N GLN A 66 6.04 -18.46 3.92
CA GLN A 66 6.20 -18.51 5.38
C GLN A 66 7.68 -18.59 5.79
N ARG A 67 8.50 -19.34 5.08
CA ARG A 67 9.95 -19.38 5.36
C ARG A 67 10.59 -18.01 5.08
N GLU A 68 10.23 -17.37 3.99
CA GLU A 68 10.70 -16.01 3.66
C GLU A 68 10.29 -15.01 4.74
N TRP A 69 9.03 -15.05 5.17
CA TRP A 69 8.53 -14.22 6.28
C TRP A 69 9.32 -14.43 7.58
N LYS A 70 9.53 -15.67 8.01
CA LYS A 70 10.30 -15.98 9.23
C LYS A 70 11.72 -15.44 9.15
N THR A 71 12.41 -15.69 8.05
CA THR A 71 13.78 -15.19 7.83
C THR A 71 13.82 -13.66 7.88
N LEU A 72 12.84 -12.99 7.28
CA LEU A 72 12.72 -11.53 7.30
C LEU A 72 12.52 -11.02 8.73
N VAL A 73 11.59 -11.60 9.48
CA VAL A 73 11.32 -11.21 10.87
C VAL A 73 12.55 -11.42 11.77
N ASP A 74 13.22 -12.56 11.67
CA ASP A 74 14.45 -12.83 12.44
C ASP A 74 15.54 -11.80 12.15
N THR A 75 15.73 -11.44 10.88
CA THR A 75 16.68 -10.41 10.46
C THR A 75 16.34 -9.03 11.02
N LEU A 76 15.05 -8.67 11.01
CA LEU A 76 14.58 -7.39 11.52
C LEU A 76 14.72 -7.31 13.04
N LEU A 77 14.41 -8.39 13.77
CA LEU A 77 14.59 -8.48 15.21
C LEU A 77 16.06 -8.34 15.58
N ALA A 78 16.94 -9.05 14.89
CA ALA A 78 18.40 -8.97 15.11
C ALA A 78 18.94 -7.55 14.87
N SER A 79 18.31 -6.77 13.99
CA SER A 79 18.67 -5.38 13.71
C SER A 79 17.96 -4.34 14.59
N GLY A 80 17.20 -4.77 15.59
CA GLY A 80 16.49 -3.89 16.53
C GLY A 80 15.32 -3.13 15.93
N ARG A 81 14.77 -3.60 14.80
CA ARG A 81 13.59 -2.98 14.17
C ARG A 81 12.34 -3.18 15.02
N LYS A 82 11.50 -2.14 15.09
CA LYS A 82 10.27 -2.13 15.91
C LYS A 82 9.03 -2.60 15.15
N ASN A 83 9.11 -2.74 13.84
CA ASN A 83 7.98 -3.08 12.99
C ASN A 83 7.70 -4.60 12.85
N THR A 84 8.31 -5.43 13.68
CA THR A 84 8.10 -6.89 13.74
C THR A 84 6.87 -7.28 14.55
N GLN A 85 5.83 -6.49 14.48
CA GLN A 85 4.58 -6.73 15.19
C GLN A 85 3.74 -7.79 14.47
N PRO A 86 2.95 -8.63 15.17
CA PRO A 86 2.18 -9.71 14.56
C PRO A 86 1.12 -9.25 13.55
N TRP A 87 0.70 -7.99 13.65
CA TRP A 87 -0.25 -7.40 12.70
C TRP A 87 0.40 -6.77 11.47
N ASN A 88 1.72 -6.70 11.40
CA ASN A 88 2.45 -6.18 10.25
C ASN A 88 2.75 -7.27 9.22
N GLY A 89 2.95 -6.84 7.99
CA GLY A 89 3.31 -7.70 6.89
C GLY A 89 4.33 -7.06 5.97
N GLY A 90 4.81 -7.85 5.02
CA GLY A 90 5.82 -7.47 4.06
C GLY A 90 5.46 -7.83 2.63
N VAL A 91 6.31 -7.39 1.73
CA VAL A 91 6.23 -7.62 0.28
C VAL A 91 7.21 -8.74 -0.10
N ASP A 92 6.73 -9.78 -0.77
CA ASP A 92 7.58 -10.89 -1.22
C ASP A 92 8.52 -10.47 -2.38
N ARG A 93 9.57 -11.25 -2.59
CA ARG A 93 10.59 -10.95 -3.60
C ARG A 93 10.03 -10.88 -5.03
N LYS A 94 9.05 -11.71 -5.36
CA LYS A 94 8.44 -11.71 -6.71
C LYS A 94 7.72 -10.40 -6.96
N GLN A 95 7.02 -9.91 -5.95
CA GLN A 95 6.30 -8.65 -6.02
C GLN A 95 7.25 -7.44 -6.10
N LEU A 96 8.42 -7.48 -5.43
CA LEU A 96 9.44 -6.43 -5.58
C LEU A 96 9.95 -6.33 -7.02
N VAL A 97 10.23 -7.47 -7.66
CA VAL A 97 10.62 -7.52 -9.08
C VAL A 97 9.49 -7.01 -9.99
N TRP A 98 8.25 -7.43 -9.73
CA TRP A 98 7.08 -6.97 -10.46
C TRP A 98 6.89 -5.44 -10.31
N LEU A 99 7.04 -4.91 -9.11
CA LEU A 99 6.95 -3.46 -8.85
C LEU A 99 7.96 -2.69 -9.70
N GLN A 100 9.21 -3.14 -9.73
CA GLN A 100 10.25 -2.50 -10.54
C GLN A 100 9.88 -2.49 -12.03
N ASN A 101 9.33 -3.58 -12.55
CA ASN A 101 8.88 -3.69 -13.94
C ASN A 101 7.68 -2.77 -14.22
N GLU A 102 6.70 -2.68 -13.31
CA GLU A 102 5.55 -1.77 -13.43
C GLU A 102 5.98 -0.30 -13.48
N LEU A 103 6.95 0.08 -12.64
CA LEU A 103 7.47 1.44 -12.63
C LEU A 103 8.30 1.76 -13.88
N ALA A 104 9.09 0.81 -14.38
CA ALA A 104 9.80 0.93 -15.66
C ALA A 104 8.82 1.10 -16.82
N GLN A 105 7.71 0.35 -16.82
CA GLN A 105 6.67 0.50 -17.84
C GLN A 105 5.98 1.87 -17.74
N ALA A 106 5.69 2.36 -16.53
CA ALA A 106 5.14 3.69 -16.32
C ALA A 106 6.06 4.80 -16.86
N ARG A 107 7.37 4.68 -16.62
CA ARG A 107 8.39 5.57 -17.18
C ARG A 107 8.36 5.57 -18.72
N LYS A 108 8.37 4.39 -19.34
CA LYS A 108 8.29 4.24 -20.80
C LYS A 108 7.04 4.91 -21.38
N ASN A 109 5.90 4.78 -20.69
CA ASN A 109 4.61 5.32 -21.10
C ASN A 109 4.41 6.81 -20.71
N LYS A 110 5.36 7.40 -19.98
CA LYS A 110 5.26 8.76 -19.42
C LYS A 110 4.00 8.93 -18.53
N GLU A 111 3.75 7.95 -17.70
CA GLU A 111 2.65 7.92 -16.73
C GLU A 111 3.11 8.45 -15.37
N HIS A 112 2.22 9.07 -14.63
CA HIS A 112 2.38 9.31 -13.20
C HIS A 112 1.91 8.09 -12.43
N VAL A 113 2.56 7.79 -11.32
CA VAL A 113 2.26 6.60 -10.52
C VAL A 113 1.75 6.99 -9.15
N ILE A 114 0.67 6.32 -8.74
CA ILE A 114 0.19 6.29 -7.35
C ILE A 114 0.33 4.86 -6.86
N VAL A 115 1.04 4.69 -5.74
CA VAL A 115 1.22 3.39 -5.09
C VAL A 115 0.26 3.31 -3.91
N LEU A 116 -0.46 2.19 -3.79
CA LEU A 116 -1.40 1.90 -2.72
C LEU A 116 -0.92 0.69 -1.95
N THR A 117 -0.85 0.82 -0.62
CA THR A 117 -0.43 -0.24 0.31
C THR A 117 -1.38 -0.29 1.50
N HIS A 118 -1.50 -1.43 2.17
CA HIS A 118 -2.20 -1.44 3.45
C HIS A 118 -1.28 -0.90 4.55
N HIS A 119 -0.13 -1.56 4.78
CA HIS A 119 0.84 -1.07 5.76
C HIS A 119 1.59 0.13 5.18
N PRO A 120 1.82 1.19 5.98
CA PRO A 120 2.64 2.32 5.56
C PRO A 120 4.06 1.90 5.12
N LEU A 121 4.67 2.69 4.25
CA LEU A 121 6.11 2.58 3.99
C LEU A 121 6.90 3.55 4.89
N LEU A 122 6.31 4.67 5.26
CA LEU A 122 6.84 5.69 6.17
C LEU A 122 5.69 6.31 7.00
N PRO A 123 6.00 6.83 8.22
CA PRO A 123 7.29 6.82 8.91
C PRO A 123 7.64 5.44 9.48
N GLU A 124 8.91 5.25 9.84
CA GLU A 124 9.37 4.08 10.60
C GLU A 124 9.01 4.25 12.07
N ASN A 125 7.84 3.80 12.49
CA ASN A 125 7.27 3.98 13.83
C ASN A 125 6.65 2.71 14.42
N GLY A 126 6.90 1.55 13.79
CA GLY A 126 6.40 0.25 14.22
C GLY A 126 5.13 -0.23 13.49
N TYR A 127 4.51 0.61 12.65
CA TYR A 127 3.36 0.26 11.81
C TYR A 127 3.73 0.04 10.34
N GLU A 128 4.97 0.35 9.98
CA GLU A 128 5.42 0.25 8.59
C GLU A 128 5.58 -1.20 8.14
N THR A 129 5.47 -1.40 6.83
CA THR A 129 5.74 -2.67 6.13
C THR A 129 7.08 -3.25 6.60
N LEU A 130 7.15 -4.55 6.85
CA LEU A 130 8.34 -5.23 7.38
C LEU A 130 9.60 -4.85 6.60
N ASN A 131 9.58 -5.02 5.29
CA ASN A 131 10.68 -4.67 4.39
C ASN A 131 10.44 -3.35 3.64
N ASN A 132 9.90 -2.33 4.32
CA ASN A 132 9.62 -1.02 3.75
C ASN A 132 10.82 -0.43 3.00
N ARG A 133 12.04 -0.60 3.51
CA ARG A 133 13.26 -0.06 2.88
C ARG A 133 13.50 -0.64 1.50
N ALA A 134 13.29 -1.96 1.29
CA ALA A 134 13.42 -2.56 -0.02
C ALA A 134 12.41 -2.00 -1.03
N VAL A 135 11.18 -1.68 -0.58
CA VAL A 135 10.17 -1.02 -1.42
C VAL A 135 10.60 0.43 -1.70
N LEU A 136 11.03 1.18 -0.68
CA LEU A 136 11.48 2.56 -0.83
C LEU A 136 12.66 2.69 -1.78
N ASP A 137 13.65 1.78 -1.70
CA ASP A 137 14.81 1.75 -2.60
C ASP A 137 14.39 1.63 -4.07
N ILE A 138 13.32 0.88 -4.34
CA ILE A 138 12.75 0.80 -5.69
C ILE A 138 12.02 2.11 -6.03
N LEU A 139 11.12 2.60 -5.18
CA LEU A 139 10.32 3.79 -5.47
C LEU A 139 11.19 5.02 -5.74
N TYR A 140 12.28 5.18 -5.01
CA TYR A 140 13.18 6.34 -5.12
C TYR A 140 13.94 6.41 -6.44
N GLN A 141 14.03 5.31 -7.18
CA GLN A 141 14.62 5.29 -8.52
C GLN A 141 13.65 5.82 -9.61
N PHE A 142 12.36 6.01 -9.26
CA PHE A 142 11.32 6.35 -10.23
C PHE A 142 10.60 7.67 -9.88
N PRO A 143 11.05 8.80 -10.44
CA PRO A 143 10.40 10.11 -10.23
C PRO A 143 8.97 10.16 -10.78
N GLU A 144 8.52 9.13 -11.50
CA GLU A 144 7.15 8.92 -11.93
C GLU A 144 6.20 8.69 -10.74
N VAL A 145 6.70 8.17 -9.61
CA VAL A 145 5.92 8.00 -8.38
C VAL A 145 5.61 9.37 -7.77
N LYS A 146 4.32 9.69 -7.66
CA LYS A 146 3.83 11.00 -7.24
C LYS A 146 3.09 10.98 -5.89
N LEU A 147 2.70 9.79 -5.43
CA LEU A 147 1.98 9.64 -4.17
C LEU A 147 2.03 8.18 -3.72
N VAL A 148 2.19 7.96 -2.43
CA VAL A 148 1.94 6.68 -1.78
C VAL A 148 0.80 6.86 -0.79
N LEU A 149 -0.24 6.04 -0.91
CA LEU A 149 -1.39 5.98 0.00
C LEU A 149 -1.36 4.68 0.79
N SER A 150 -1.60 4.76 2.07
CA SER A 150 -1.67 3.61 2.96
C SER A 150 -2.78 3.75 3.99
N GLY A 151 -3.07 2.67 4.71
CA GLY A 151 -3.97 2.61 5.86
C GLY A 151 -3.25 2.13 7.11
N HIS A 152 -3.81 1.12 7.79
CA HIS A 152 -3.26 0.37 8.91
C HIS A 152 -3.08 1.19 10.21
N ASN A 153 -2.35 2.28 10.19
CA ASN A 153 -2.27 3.18 11.34
C ASN A 153 -3.46 4.15 11.31
N HIS A 154 -4.49 3.82 12.05
CA HIS A 154 -5.78 4.53 12.05
C HIS A 154 -5.71 6.01 12.49
N LYS A 155 -4.61 6.43 13.11
CA LYS A 155 -4.39 7.85 13.45
C LYS A 155 -4.07 8.71 12.23
N GLY A 156 -3.75 8.06 11.11
CA GLY A 156 -3.24 8.76 9.94
C GLY A 156 -1.80 9.26 10.14
N ASN A 157 -1.14 9.57 9.05
CA ASN A 157 0.19 10.19 9.07
C ASN A 157 0.50 10.84 7.72
N TYR A 158 1.53 11.68 7.72
CA TYR A 158 2.09 12.27 6.51
C TYR A 158 3.59 12.46 6.63
N VAL A 159 4.32 12.01 5.60
CA VAL A 159 5.76 12.23 5.46
C VAL A 159 6.05 12.61 4.01
N MET A 160 6.92 13.59 3.80
CA MET A 160 7.51 13.87 2.50
C MET A 160 8.93 13.31 2.49
N ALA A 161 9.24 12.39 1.60
CA ALA A 161 10.57 11.81 1.44
C ALA A 161 10.89 11.62 -0.04
N ASN A 162 12.09 12.00 -0.46
CA ASN A 162 12.55 11.93 -1.85
C ASN A 162 11.55 12.54 -2.86
N ASN A 163 10.92 13.67 -2.52
CA ASN A 163 9.86 14.34 -3.28
C ASN A 163 8.59 13.49 -3.51
N ILE A 164 8.41 12.42 -2.76
CA ILE A 164 7.21 11.60 -2.76
C ILE A 164 6.44 11.84 -1.46
N PRO A 165 5.16 12.27 -1.52
CA PRO A 165 4.29 12.31 -0.37
C PRO A 165 3.84 10.88 -0.01
N PHE A 166 4.05 10.50 1.25
CA PHE A 166 3.55 9.28 1.87
C PHE A 166 2.42 9.66 2.82
N VAL A 167 1.21 9.25 2.50
CA VAL A 167 0.00 9.55 3.29
C VAL A 167 -0.56 8.26 3.84
N THR A 168 -0.61 8.15 5.15
CA THR A 168 -1.41 7.14 5.84
C THR A 168 -2.77 7.76 6.13
N MET A 169 -3.82 7.16 5.59
CA MET A 169 -5.18 7.65 5.74
C MET A 169 -5.73 7.26 7.12
N GLU A 170 -6.52 8.14 7.71
CA GLU A 170 -7.20 7.90 8.97
C GLU A 170 -8.20 6.74 8.86
N GLY A 171 -8.30 5.93 9.90
CA GLY A 171 -9.15 4.74 9.92
C GLY A 171 -10.65 5.08 9.88
N MET A 172 -11.42 4.35 9.06
CA MET A 172 -12.85 4.60 8.87
C MET A 172 -13.68 4.29 10.13
N ILE A 173 -13.27 3.30 10.92
CA ILE A 173 -14.08 2.70 11.99
C ILE A 173 -13.74 3.20 13.40
N GLU A 174 -12.92 4.25 13.55
CA GLU A 174 -12.43 4.71 14.86
C GLU A 174 -13.48 5.38 15.73
N THR A 175 -14.57 5.85 15.15
CA THR A 175 -15.66 6.51 15.87
C THR A 175 -17.02 6.01 15.40
N ALA A 176 -18.00 5.99 16.30
CA ALA A 176 -19.36 5.57 15.99
C ALA A 176 -20.12 6.57 15.08
N THR A 177 -19.68 7.82 15.04
CA THR A 177 -20.45 8.92 14.44
C THR A 177 -19.79 9.57 13.24
N SER A 178 -18.52 9.29 12.96
CA SER A 178 -17.79 9.91 11.86
C SER A 178 -16.89 8.93 11.12
N ASN A 179 -17.13 8.76 9.84
CA ASN A 179 -16.27 7.99 8.93
C ASN A 179 -15.01 8.76 8.53
N ALA A 180 -14.09 8.07 7.84
CA ALA A 180 -12.96 8.67 7.16
C ALA A 180 -12.93 8.17 5.71
N TYR A 181 -13.23 9.03 4.75
CA TYR A 181 -13.18 8.74 3.33
C TYR A 181 -12.89 10.02 2.55
N GLY A 182 -12.65 9.92 1.27
CA GLY A 182 -12.39 11.14 0.48
C GLY A 182 -12.38 10.90 -1.02
N LEU A 183 -12.16 11.98 -1.72
CA LEU A 183 -11.98 12.01 -3.18
C LEU A 183 -10.52 12.28 -3.49
N LEU A 184 -9.95 11.48 -4.37
CA LEU A 184 -8.64 11.72 -4.96
C LEU A 184 -8.82 12.35 -6.34
N GLU A 185 -8.49 13.63 -6.46
CA GLU A 185 -8.54 14.37 -7.71
C GLU A 185 -7.14 14.51 -8.30
N LEU A 186 -7.00 14.11 -9.55
CA LEU A 186 -5.73 14.06 -10.26
C LEU A 186 -5.72 15.07 -11.40
N TYR A 187 -4.81 16.03 -11.30
CA TYR A 187 -4.63 17.09 -12.28
C TYR A 187 -3.21 17.03 -12.88
N PRO A 188 -2.96 17.65 -14.01
CA PRO A 188 -1.62 17.64 -14.63
C PRO A 188 -0.51 18.22 -13.75
N LYS A 189 -0.84 19.13 -12.82
CA LYS A 189 0.13 19.86 -11.99
C LYS A 189 -0.09 19.70 -10.49
N GLU A 190 -1.10 18.95 -10.08
CA GLU A 190 -1.38 18.74 -8.65
C GLU A 190 -2.23 17.49 -8.41
N ILE A 191 -2.10 16.95 -7.22
CA ILE A 191 -2.97 15.91 -6.65
C ILE A 191 -3.71 16.53 -5.47
N LYS A 192 -5.03 16.33 -5.39
CA LYS A 192 -5.83 16.73 -4.24
C LYS A 192 -6.47 15.53 -3.58
N ILE A 193 -6.32 15.44 -2.27
CA ILE A 193 -7.14 14.58 -1.41
C ILE A 193 -8.17 15.49 -0.76
N LYS A 194 -9.43 15.32 -1.10
CA LYS A 194 -10.56 16.00 -0.44
C LYS A 194 -11.14 15.06 0.59
N GLY A 195 -10.70 15.22 1.84
CA GLY A 195 -11.15 14.41 2.96
C GLY A 195 -12.58 14.78 3.40
N GLN A 196 -13.27 13.75 3.88
CA GLN A 196 -14.59 13.84 4.49
C GLN A 196 -14.56 13.11 5.83
N GLY A 197 -15.35 13.62 6.77
CA GLY A 197 -15.33 13.13 8.14
C GLY A 197 -13.98 13.39 8.78
N ARG A 198 -13.31 12.32 9.23
CA ARG A 198 -12.00 12.42 9.90
C ARG A 198 -10.80 12.42 8.95
N LEU A 199 -11.03 12.16 7.64
CA LEU A 199 -9.93 12.16 6.67
C LEU A 199 -9.42 13.57 6.42
N SER A 200 -8.12 13.78 6.57
CA SER A 200 -7.45 15.06 6.32
C SER A 200 -7.39 15.38 4.82
N SER A 201 -7.74 16.61 4.46
CA SER A 201 -7.55 17.12 3.09
C SER A 201 -6.11 17.56 2.84
N ARG A 202 -5.59 17.29 1.63
CA ARG A 202 -4.20 17.60 1.25
C ARG A 202 -4.10 18.01 -0.22
N VAL A 203 -3.12 18.84 -0.54
CA VAL A 203 -2.79 19.22 -1.91
C VAL A 203 -1.29 19.04 -2.12
N PHE A 204 -0.92 18.33 -3.17
CA PHE A 204 0.47 18.11 -3.56
C PHE A 204 0.71 18.71 -4.94
N LYS A 205 1.62 19.68 -5.04
CA LYS A 205 2.04 20.23 -6.32
C LYS A 205 3.02 19.26 -6.99
N LEU A 206 2.81 19.02 -8.27
CA LEU A 206 3.72 18.22 -9.08
C LEU A 206 4.69 19.20 -9.76
N SER A 207 5.99 18.98 -9.54
CA SER A 207 7.02 19.73 -10.25
C SER A 207 6.88 19.48 -11.75
N SER A 208 6.87 20.52 -12.54
CA SER A 208 7.06 20.45 -13.99
C SER A 208 8.44 19.83 -14.24
N LYS A 209 8.48 18.79 -15.08
CA LYS A 209 9.75 18.32 -15.66
C LYS A 209 10.28 19.36 -16.59
#